data_a63b8d950c1c72651bccfa62b1bc2589
#
_entry.id   a63b8d950c1c72651bccfa62b1bc2589
#
_cell.length_a   1.000
_cell.length_b   1.000
_cell.length_c   1.000
_cell.angle_alpha   90.00
_cell.angle_beta   90.00
_cell.angle_gamma   90.00
#
_symmetry.space_group_name_H-M   'P 1'
#
loop_
_entity.id
_entity.type
_entity.pdbx_description
1 polymer ?
#
loop_
_entity_poly.entity_id
_entity_poly.type
_entity_poly.pdbx_seq_one_letter_code
_entity_poly.pdbx_strand_id
1 'polypeptide(L)'
;NTYAGPTLVNQGRLAVNGSVTSAVSVQNGGIVGGSGTVGSLTARQGGTVAPGNSIGTLNVAGNVSFEPGSRYAVEVGPNGQSDRIQSSGSATIGGGEVAVTLENSANLLTQSEVRSLLGQQYTILSAQQGVSGQFDAVAPNYLFLDTGLSYQPTGVTLSVGRNGTSFASVAQTPNERAVAAAADALAAGNPVYESVLNSGTAGDARQAFRQLSGQIHADIASALVNDSRYLREALNGRLRQAEGLASSSAIKADEGGAWAQLLGAWDHASGDANATGYQASTYGVLVGLDSAAADDWRLGVATGYTRTSLHGGYGSKADSDNYHLAAYGDKQFGALALRGGAGYTWHRIDTKRSVNYGMQSDRDTAKYSARTEQLFAEAGYSVQGEWLNLEPFVNLAYVNFENNGIAESGGAAALRGDKQHTDATVSTLGLRADTAWQVSAGTTVALRSELGWQHQYGGLERGTGLRFNGGNAPFVVDSVPVSRDGMVLKAGAEVAVNENASLSLGYGGLLSQHHQDNSVNAGFTWR
;
A
#
# COMPACT_ATOMS: atom_id res chain seq x y z
N ASN A 1 -27.06 21.25 -57.89
CA ASN A 1 -27.47 20.14 -58.71
C ASN A 1 -28.99 19.97 -58.54
N THR A 2 -29.75 20.00 -59.65
CA THR A 2 -31.20 19.90 -59.68
C THR A 2 -31.70 18.48 -59.93
N TYR A 3 -30.82 17.49 -59.94
CA TYR A 3 -31.17 16.09 -60.08
C TYR A 3 -32.12 15.63 -58.94
N ALA A 4 -33.28 15.08 -59.33
CA ALA A 4 -34.31 14.71 -58.36
C ALA A 4 -34.41 13.20 -58.06
N GLY A 5 -33.68 12.37 -58.80
CA GLY A 5 -33.61 10.92 -58.54
C GLY A 5 -32.83 10.60 -57.25
N PRO A 6 -33.04 9.41 -56.65
CA PRO A 6 -32.32 9.04 -55.45
C PRO A 6 -30.80 8.91 -55.70
N THR A 7 -29.99 9.37 -54.77
CA THR A 7 -28.53 9.21 -54.78
C THR A 7 -28.13 8.09 -53.85
N LEU A 8 -27.52 7.04 -54.40
CA LEU A 8 -27.03 5.89 -53.66
C LEU A 8 -25.50 5.92 -53.60
N VAL A 9 -24.93 5.96 -52.39
CA VAL A 9 -23.49 5.90 -52.16
C VAL A 9 -23.14 4.49 -51.70
N ASN A 10 -22.76 3.63 -52.68
CA ASN A 10 -22.51 2.20 -52.44
C ASN A 10 -21.07 1.92 -51.93
N GLN A 11 -20.12 2.70 -52.42
CA GLN A 11 -18.70 2.62 -52.04
C GLN A 11 -18.00 3.97 -52.17
N GLY A 12 -16.89 4.16 -51.44
CA GLY A 12 -16.13 5.39 -51.51
C GLY A 12 -16.81 6.56 -50.84
N ARG A 13 -16.32 7.78 -51.06
CA ARG A 13 -16.79 9.01 -50.40
C ARG A 13 -17.46 9.97 -51.37
N LEU A 14 -18.69 10.36 -51.05
CA LEU A 14 -19.38 11.50 -51.67
C LEU A 14 -19.27 12.71 -50.73
N ALA A 15 -18.45 13.72 -51.10
CA ALA A 15 -18.37 15.00 -50.36
C ALA A 15 -19.31 16.01 -51.02
N VAL A 16 -20.40 16.37 -50.36
CA VAL A 16 -21.36 17.37 -50.81
C VAL A 16 -20.96 18.72 -50.28
N ASN A 17 -20.37 19.58 -51.09
CA ASN A 17 -19.94 20.95 -50.73
C ASN A 17 -20.86 22.03 -51.30
N GLY A 18 -21.71 21.66 -52.25
CA GLY A 18 -22.80 22.48 -52.78
C GLY A 18 -24.15 21.93 -52.32
N SER A 19 -25.08 21.71 -53.29
CA SER A 19 -26.38 21.12 -52.95
C SER A 19 -26.73 19.95 -53.82
N VAL A 20 -27.32 18.92 -53.19
CA VAL A 20 -27.95 17.75 -53.86
C VAL A 20 -29.37 17.70 -53.33
N THR A 21 -30.36 18.04 -54.17
CA THR A 21 -31.78 18.12 -53.76
C THR A 21 -32.44 16.74 -53.58
N SER A 22 -31.81 15.70 -54.07
CA SER A 22 -32.28 14.32 -53.95
C SER A 22 -32.12 13.74 -52.57
N ALA A 23 -32.87 12.67 -52.30
CA ALA A 23 -32.64 11.81 -51.13
C ALA A 23 -31.31 11.06 -51.31
N VAL A 24 -30.45 11.13 -50.31
CA VAL A 24 -29.15 10.43 -50.28
C VAL A 24 -29.25 9.25 -49.34
N SER A 25 -28.91 8.08 -49.85
CA SER A 25 -28.82 6.85 -49.07
C SER A 25 -27.40 6.30 -49.11
N VAL A 26 -26.80 6.12 -47.95
CA VAL A 26 -25.43 5.62 -47.78
C VAL A 26 -25.49 4.12 -47.46
N GLN A 27 -24.92 3.33 -48.33
CA GLN A 27 -24.91 1.86 -48.29
C GLN A 27 -23.62 1.36 -47.61
N ASN A 28 -23.54 0.05 -47.43
CA ASN A 28 -22.34 -0.59 -46.87
C ASN A 28 -21.08 -0.25 -47.69
N GLY A 29 -20.07 0.30 -47.03
CA GLY A 29 -18.81 0.75 -47.64
C GLY A 29 -18.86 2.16 -48.24
N GLY A 30 -20.04 2.80 -48.27
CA GLY A 30 -20.19 4.19 -48.69
C GLY A 30 -19.98 5.18 -47.55
N ILE A 31 -19.50 6.37 -47.88
CA ILE A 31 -19.32 7.49 -46.97
C ILE A 31 -19.96 8.73 -47.59
N VAL A 32 -20.79 9.43 -46.83
CA VAL A 32 -21.26 10.76 -47.22
C VAL A 32 -20.75 11.82 -46.26
N GLY A 33 -20.29 12.94 -46.79
CA GLY A 33 -19.77 14.06 -46.01
C GLY A 33 -19.86 15.37 -46.78
N GLY A 34 -18.99 16.32 -46.38
CA GLY A 34 -18.99 17.69 -46.91
C GLY A 34 -19.79 18.66 -46.06
N SER A 35 -19.75 19.95 -46.45
CA SER A 35 -20.37 21.05 -45.71
C SER A 35 -21.56 21.66 -46.46
N GLY A 36 -22.09 20.97 -47.44
CA GLY A 36 -23.21 21.40 -48.29
C GLY A 36 -24.56 20.97 -47.75
N THR A 37 -25.53 20.85 -48.71
CA THR A 37 -26.93 20.52 -48.38
C THR A 37 -27.40 19.29 -49.17
N VAL A 38 -28.03 18.34 -48.55
CA VAL A 38 -28.72 17.19 -49.17
C VAL A 38 -30.24 17.25 -48.93
N GLY A 39 -31.06 16.63 -49.82
CA GLY A 39 -32.51 16.64 -49.68
C GLY A 39 -33.00 15.88 -48.44
N SER A 40 -32.61 14.64 -48.29
CA SER A 40 -32.75 13.83 -47.07
C SER A 40 -31.57 12.89 -46.96
N LEU A 41 -31.37 12.29 -45.78
CA LEU A 41 -30.20 11.45 -45.50
C LEU A 41 -30.63 10.16 -44.81
N THR A 42 -30.24 9.02 -45.35
CA THR A 42 -30.41 7.72 -44.73
C THR A 42 -29.05 7.00 -44.66
N ALA A 43 -28.57 6.73 -43.47
CA ALA A 43 -27.42 5.86 -43.25
C ALA A 43 -27.89 4.43 -42.98
N ARG A 44 -27.59 3.53 -43.89
CA ARG A 44 -27.93 2.10 -43.78
C ARG A 44 -26.80 1.32 -43.11
N GLN A 45 -27.07 0.06 -42.80
CA GLN A 45 -26.06 -0.83 -42.24
C GLN A 45 -24.75 -0.76 -43.02
N GLY A 46 -23.62 -0.53 -42.36
CA GLY A 46 -22.28 -0.38 -42.94
C GLY A 46 -22.05 0.94 -43.69
N GLY A 47 -23.04 1.81 -43.79
CA GLY A 47 -22.91 3.16 -44.35
C GLY A 47 -22.41 4.14 -43.30
N THR A 48 -21.57 5.10 -43.71
CA THR A 48 -20.96 6.10 -42.80
C THR A 48 -21.37 7.50 -43.19
N VAL A 49 -21.79 8.30 -42.22
CA VAL A 49 -21.96 9.74 -42.37
C VAL A 49 -20.82 10.44 -41.65
N ALA A 50 -20.07 11.29 -42.37
CA ALA A 50 -18.91 12.03 -41.87
C ALA A 50 -18.98 13.48 -42.37
N PRO A 51 -19.71 14.38 -41.68
CA PRO A 51 -19.88 15.78 -42.08
C PRO A 51 -18.55 16.50 -42.21
N GLY A 52 -18.54 17.58 -42.97
CA GLY A 52 -17.33 18.36 -43.16
C GLY A 52 -16.31 17.77 -44.14
N ASN A 53 -15.27 18.52 -44.40
CA ASN A 53 -14.02 18.09 -45.05
C ASN A 53 -12.86 18.13 -44.03
N SER A 54 -13.05 18.67 -42.92
CA SER A 54 -12.52 18.78 -41.59
C SER A 54 -13.75 19.07 -40.74
N ILE A 55 -13.65 19.63 -39.55
CA ILE A 55 -14.85 20.00 -38.77
C ILE A 55 -15.82 20.86 -39.61
N GLY A 56 -17.06 20.42 -39.73
CA GLY A 56 -18.05 21.11 -40.56
C GLY A 56 -19.49 20.63 -40.33
N THR A 57 -20.43 21.35 -40.97
CA THR A 57 -21.87 21.05 -40.88
C THR A 57 -22.41 20.53 -42.20
N LEU A 58 -23.00 19.33 -42.20
CA LEU A 58 -23.79 18.81 -43.29
C LEU A 58 -25.27 19.19 -43.03
N ASN A 59 -25.84 19.98 -43.96
CA ASN A 59 -27.23 20.37 -43.90
C ASN A 59 -28.12 19.35 -44.61
N VAL A 60 -29.28 19.08 -43.99
CA VAL A 60 -30.30 18.19 -44.56
C VAL A 60 -31.61 18.94 -44.61
N ALA A 61 -32.14 19.19 -45.81
CA ALA A 61 -33.38 19.93 -46.01
C ALA A 61 -34.65 19.15 -45.55
N GLY A 62 -34.55 17.83 -45.49
CA GLY A 62 -35.59 16.92 -45.01
C GLY A 62 -35.16 16.10 -43.80
N ASN A 63 -35.59 14.85 -43.76
CA ASN A 63 -35.37 13.97 -42.62
C ASN A 63 -34.00 13.30 -42.66
N VAL A 64 -33.49 12.93 -41.46
CA VAL A 64 -32.31 12.11 -41.25
C VAL A 64 -32.72 10.78 -40.63
N SER A 65 -32.15 9.68 -41.12
CA SER A 65 -32.35 8.36 -40.55
C SER A 65 -31.01 7.63 -40.41
N PHE A 66 -30.76 7.07 -39.22
CA PHE A 66 -29.68 6.14 -38.93
C PHE A 66 -30.29 4.75 -38.67
N GLU A 67 -29.93 3.77 -39.51
CA GLU A 67 -30.35 2.38 -39.33
C GLU A 67 -29.38 1.64 -38.39
N PRO A 68 -29.78 0.50 -37.78
CA PRO A 68 -28.86 -0.36 -37.02
C PRO A 68 -27.63 -0.74 -37.85
N GLY A 69 -26.44 -0.69 -37.24
CA GLY A 69 -25.17 -0.98 -37.90
C GLY A 69 -24.64 0.13 -38.83
N SER A 70 -25.28 1.30 -38.86
CA SER A 70 -24.74 2.51 -39.50
C SER A 70 -23.68 3.17 -38.61
N ARG A 71 -22.88 4.07 -39.22
CA ARG A 71 -21.85 4.81 -38.49
C ARG A 71 -21.97 6.30 -38.72
N TYR A 72 -21.90 7.04 -37.60
CA TYR A 72 -21.76 8.48 -37.62
C TYR A 72 -20.33 8.83 -37.15
N ALA A 73 -19.45 9.23 -38.06
CA ALA A 73 -18.10 9.66 -37.76
C ALA A 73 -18.13 11.16 -37.44
N VAL A 74 -17.63 11.53 -36.27
CA VAL A 74 -17.65 12.91 -35.77
C VAL A 74 -16.22 13.35 -35.38
N GLU A 75 -15.75 14.38 -36.09
CA GLU A 75 -14.52 15.06 -35.68
C GLU A 75 -14.85 16.12 -34.61
N VAL A 76 -13.97 16.20 -33.58
CA VAL A 76 -14.05 17.19 -32.48
C VAL A 76 -12.77 17.99 -32.35
N GLY A 77 -12.89 19.23 -31.93
CA GLY A 77 -11.77 20.12 -31.63
C GLY A 77 -11.74 20.57 -30.18
N PRO A 78 -10.61 21.14 -29.72
CA PRO A 78 -10.41 21.50 -28.31
C PRO A 78 -11.26 22.68 -27.83
N ASN A 79 -11.87 23.44 -28.74
CA ASN A 79 -12.62 24.65 -28.42
C ASN A 79 -14.15 24.49 -28.54
N GLY A 80 -14.67 23.27 -28.36
CA GLY A 80 -16.10 22.98 -28.49
C GLY A 80 -16.61 22.91 -29.92
N GLN A 81 -15.73 22.84 -30.90
CA GLN A 81 -16.08 22.69 -32.33
C GLN A 81 -16.20 21.22 -32.67
N SER A 82 -17.20 20.86 -33.46
CA SER A 82 -17.38 19.47 -33.94
C SER A 82 -18.07 19.42 -35.28
N ASP A 83 -17.96 18.27 -35.90
CA ASP A 83 -18.83 17.89 -36.97
C ASP A 83 -20.29 17.90 -36.49
N ARG A 84 -21.19 18.27 -37.42
CA ARG A 84 -22.60 18.41 -37.12
C ARG A 84 -23.48 18.06 -38.31
N ILE A 85 -24.59 17.39 -38.03
CA ILE A 85 -25.71 17.31 -38.95
C ILE A 85 -26.78 18.30 -38.51
N GLN A 86 -27.28 19.13 -39.43
CA GLN A 86 -28.36 20.04 -39.19
C GLN A 86 -29.53 19.74 -40.14
N SER A 87 -30.64 19.27 -39.58
CA SER A 87 -31.82 18.86 -40.34
C SER A 87 -32.97 19.87 -40.14
N SER A 88 -33.65 20.27 -41.23
CA SER A 88 -34.92 21.01 -41.17
C SER A 88 -36.13 20.11 -40.88
N GLY A 89 -35.97 18.79 -41.07
CA GLY A 89 -36.95 17.75 -40.77
C GLY A 89 -36.74 17.11 -39.39
N SER A 90 -37.16 15.87 -39.28
CA SER A 90 -36.94 15.02 -38.12
C SER A 90 -35.67 14.17 -38.25
N ALA A 91 -35.13 13.70 -37.14
CA ALA A 91 -34.10 12.71 -37.08
C ALA A 91 -34.61 11.44 -36.38
N THR A 92 -34.54 10.32 -37.07
CA THR A 92 -34.90 9.01 -36.52
C THR A 92 -33.64 8.15 -36.39
N ILE A 93 -33.28 7.79 -35.17
CA ILE A 93 -32.10 7.02 -34.86
C ILE A 93 -32.54 5.61 -34.44
N GLY A 94 -32.49 4.68 -35.38
CA GLY A 94 -32.84 3.27 -35.15
C GLY A 94 -31.71 2.43 -34.58
N GLY A 95 -30.51 3.01 -34.39
CA GLY A 95 -29.29 2.37 -33.90
C GLY A 95 -28.06 2.96 -34.58
N GLY A 96 -26.99 2.17 -34.62
CA GLY A 96 -25.70 2.58 -35.17
C GLY A 96 -24.70 3.08 -34.12
N GLU A 97 -23.50 3.40 -34.58
CA GLU A 97 -22.39 3.81 -33.72
C GLU A 97 -21.96 5.25 -34.01
N VAL A 98 -21.72 6.04 -32.98
CA VAL A 98 -21.00 7.30 -33.10
C VAL A 98 -19.52 7.07 -32.83
N ALA A 99 -18.68 7.35 -33.82
CA ALA A 99 -17.22 7.21 -33.73
C ALA A 99 -16.58 8.59 -33.67
N VAL A 100 -15.88 8.89 -32.56
CA VAL A 100 -15.32 10.22 -32.31
C VAL A 100 -13.82 10.23 -32.59
N THR A 101 -13.38 11.16 -33.41
CA THR A 101 -11.97 11.38 -33.77
C THR A 101 -11.58 12.82 -33.48
N LEU A 102 -10.28 13.07 -33.29
CA LEU A 102 -9.78 14.43 -33.25
C LEU A 102 -9.76 15.00 -34.68
N GLU A 103 -9.92 16.29 -34.81
CA GLU A 103 -9.84 17.01 -36.08
C GLU A 103 -8.59 16.61 -36.87
N ASN A 104 -8.79 16.25 -38.16
CA ASN A 104 -7.75 15.75 -39.07
C ASN A 104 -7.10 14.41 -38.65
N SER A 105 -7.75 13.62 -37.80
CA SER A 105 -7.32 12.27 -37.42
C SER A 105 -8.25 11.21 -38.00
N ALA A 106 -7.68 10.14 -38.50
CA ALA A 106 -8.44 8.98 -38.96
C ALA A 106 -8.77 7.97 -37.85
N ASN A 107 -8.13 8.13 -36.68
CA ASN A 107 -8.24 7.22 -35.55
C ASN A 107 -9.20 7.75 -34.50
N LEU A 108 -9.87 6.86 -33.80
CA LEU A 108 -10.64 7.21 -32.60
C LEU A 108 -9.77 7.97 -31.60
N LEU A 109 -10.38 8.89 -30.83
CA LEU A 109 -9.66 9.60 -29.78
C LEU A 109 -8.88 8.63 -28.89
N THR A 110 -7.61 8.91 -28.71
CA THR A 110 -6.78 8.23 -27.71
C THR A 110 -7.21 8.64 -26.29
N GLN A 111 -6.85 7.86 -25.29
CA GLN A 111 -7.14 8.17 -23.90
C GLN A 111 -6.60 9.56 -23.49
N SER A 112 -5.41 9.93 -23.96
CA SER A 112 -4.81 11.24 -23.74
C SER A 112 -5.61 12.38 -24.38
N GLU A 113 -6.15 12.17 -25.57
CA GLU A 113 -7.01 13.14 -26.26
C GLU A 113 -8.35 13.27 -25.55
N VAL A 114 -9.00 12.17 -25.14
CA VAL A 114 -10.21 12.21 -24.30
C VAL A 114 -9.96 13.02 -23.03
N ARG A 115 -8.82 12.79 -22.37
CA ARG A 115 -8.45 13.55 -21.16
C ARG A 115 -8.28 15.05 -21.45
N SER A 116 -7.71 15.42 -22.59
CA SER A 116 -7.51 16.84 -22.96
C SER A 116 -8.83 17.57 -23.28
N LEU A 117 -9.89 16.82 -23.58
CA LEU A 117 -11.21 17.32 -23.94
C LEU A 117 -12.23 17.21 -22.80
N LEU A 118 -11.77 16.89 -21.56
CA LEU A 118 -12.66 16.74 -20.40
C LEU A 118 -13.55 17.96 -20.20
N GLY A 119 -14.84 17.69 -20.02
CA GLY A 119 -15.86 18.72 -19.79
C GLY A 119 -16.38 19.42 -21.06
N GLN A 120 -15.84 19.10 -22.23
CA GLN A 120 -16.34 19.63 -23.49
C GLN A 120 -17.68 18.98 -23.88
N GLN A 121 -18.54 19.77 -24.49
CA GLN A 121 -19.82 19.33 -25.05
C GLN A 121 -19.95 19.81 -26.50
N TYR A 122 -20.44 18.92 -27.36
CA TYR A 122 -20.55 19.15 -28.79
C TYR A 122 -21.95 18.80 -29.27
N THR A 123 -22.67 19.74 -29.89
CA THR A 123 -23.93 19.42 -30.56
C THR A 123 -23.62 18.77 -31.91
N ILE A 124 -23.77 17.45 -32.00
CA ILE A 124 -23.42 16.69 -33.19
C ILE A 124 -24.58 16.49 -34.17
N LEU A 125 -25.82 16.61 -33.67
CA LEU A 125 -27.03 16.54 -34.50
C LEU A 125 -28.08 17.48 -33.99
N SER A 126 -28.76 18.19 -34.89
CA SER A 126 -29.95 18.96 -34.58
C SER A 126 -31.02 18.70 -35.67
N ALA A 127 -32.30 18.59 -35.24
CA ALA A 127 -33.44 18.37 -36.12
C ALA A 127 -34.61 19.23 -35.68
N GLN A 128 -35.10 20.10 -36.58
CA GLN A 128 -36.12 21.09 -36.20
C GLN A 128 -37.47 20.45 -35.82
N GLN A 129 -37.80 19.31 -36.39
CA GLN A 129 -39.04 18.57 -36.17
C GLN A 129 -38.89 17.44 -35.12
N GLY A 130 -37.76 17.40 -34.44
CA GLY A 130 -37.49 16.48 -33.32
C GLY A 130 -36.55 15.35 -33.64
N VAL A 131 -35.99 14.77 -32.57
CA VAL A 131 -35.13 13.61 -32.55
C VAL A 131 -35.83 12.46 -31.86
N SER A 132 -35.84 11.28 -32.48
CA SER A 132 -36.40 10.06 -31.88
C SER A 132 -35.42 8.91 -32.00
N GLY A 133 -35.43 7.98 -31.01
CA GLY A 133 -34.49 6.85 -30.93
C GLY A 133 -33.12 7.22 -30.38
N GLN A 134 -32.19 6.26 -30.43
CA GLN A 134 -30.84 6.43 -29.87
C GLN A 134 -29.83 5.60 -30.68
N PHE A 135 -28.58 6.04 -30.69
CA PHE A 135 -27.46 5.23 -31.17
C PHE A 135 -27.20 4.05 -30.23
N ASP A 136 -26.75 2.92 -30.78
CA ASP A 136 -26.43 1.71 -30.01
C ASP A 136 -25.15 1.90 -29.16
N ALA A 137 -24.19 2.67 -29.67
CA ALA A 137 -22.90 2.87 -29.04
C ALA A 137 -22.27 4.21 -29.42
N VAL A 138 -21.35 4.66 -28.57
CA VAL A 138 -20.40 5.74 -28.86
C VAL A 138 -19.00 5.27 -28.48
N ALA A 139 -18.02 5.60 -29.28
CA ALA A 139 -16.62 5.22 -29.08
C ALA A 139 -15.68 6.44 -29.27
N PRO A 140 -14.56 6.47 -28.54
CA PRO A 140 -13.99 5.45 -27.70
C PRO A 140 -14.48 5.51 -26.23
N ASN A 141 -14.32 4.37 -25.52
CA ASN A 141 -14.54 4.26 -24.10
C ASN A 141 -13.29 3.70 -23.41
N TYR A 142 -12.96 4.21 -22.22
CA TYR A 142 -11.82 3.84 -21.44
C TYR A 142 -12.24 3.45 -20.01
N LEU A 143 -11.28 3.03 -19.16
CA LEU A 143 -11.58 2.55 -17.82
C LEU A 143 -12.37 3.56 -16.98
N PHE A 144 -11.97 4.84 -17.01
CA PHE A 144 -12.55 5.92 -16.23
C PHE A 144 -13.08 7.09 -17.06
N LEU A 145 -12.86 7.05 -18.38
CA LEU A 145 -13.13 8.14 -19.31
C LEU A 145 -13.95 7.65 -20.48
N ASP A 146 -15.02 8.38 -20.82
CA ASP A 146 -15.90 8.06 -21.91
C ASP A 146 -16.18 9.26 -22.81
N THR A 147 -16.60 8.94 -24.03
CA THR A 147 -17.48 9.77 -24.82
C THR A 147 -18.92 9.34 -24.55
N GLY A 148 -19.81 10.30 -24.26
CA GLY A 148 -21.21 10.04 -23.92
C GLY A 148 -22.16 10.81 -24.81
N LEU A 149 -23.39 10.30 -24.99
CA LEU A 149 -24.44 10.97 -25.76
C LEU A 149 -25.60 11.36 -24.86
N SER A 150 -26.07 12.58 -25.02
CA SER A 150 -27.28 13.11 -24.40
C SER A 150 -28.29 13.50 -25.48
N TYR A 151 -29.53 13.04 -25.33
CA TYR A 151 -30.59 13.23 -26.28
C TYR A 151 -31.57 14.30 -25.78
N GLN A 152 -31.74 15.33 -26.57
CA GLN A 152 -32.69 16.41 -26.34
C GLN A 152 -33.83 16.30 -27.35
N PRO A 153 -35.00 16.95 -27.13
CA PRO A 153 -36.13 16.87 -28.09
C PRO A 153 -35.77 17.20 -29.53
N THR A 154 -34.77 18.07 -29.76
CA THR A 154 -34.37 18.56 -31.06
C THR A 154 -32.91 18.38 -31.36
N GLY A 155 -32.17 17.61 -30.55
CA GLY A 155 -30.71 17.46 -30.75
C GLY A 155 -30.06 16.30 -30.02
N VAL A 156 -28.85 15.97 -30.45
CA VAL A 156 -27.95 15.03 -29.77
C VAL A 156 -26.65 15.76 -29.44
N THR A 157 -26.28 15.72 -28.18
CA THR A 157 -25.06 16.31 -27.66
C THR A 157 -24.07 15.21 -27.27
N LEU A 158 -22.86 15.30 -27.79
CA LEU A 158 -21.73 14.49 -27.39
C LEU A 158 -21.00 15.19 -26.23
N SER A 159 -20.73 14.47 -25.17
CA SER A 159 -19.91 14.92 -24.05
C SER A 159 -18.66 14.06 -23.92
N VAL A 160 -17.58 14.69 -23.43
CA VAL A 160 -16.34 14.00 -23.10
C VAL A 160 -16.09 14.19 -21.61
N GLY A 161 -15.96 13.11 -20.86
CA GLY A 161 -15.89 13.20 -19.41
C GLY A 161 -15.53 11.90 -18.73
N ARG A 162 -15.54 11.95 -17.37
CA ARG A 162 -15.50 10.74 -16.56
C ARG A 162 -16.78 9.92 -16.80
N ASN A 163 -16.59 8.61 -16.90
CA ASN A 163 -17.70 7.68 -16.78
C ASN A 163 -18.12 7.50 -15.31
N GLY A 164 -19.12 6.70 -15.04
CA GLY A 164 -19.59 6.44 -13.67
C GLY A 164 -18.70 5.54 -12.81
N THR A 165 -17.53 5.11 -13.33
CA THR A 165 -16.63 4.19 -12.66
C THR A 165 -15.78 4.94 -11.63
N SER A 166 -15.99 4.68 -10.33
CA SER A 166 -15.11 5.21 -9.27
C SER A 166 -13.77 4.49 -9.25
N PHE A 167 -12.72 5.16 -8.76
CA PHE A 167 -11.41 4.51 -8.61
C PHE A 167 -11.48 3.29 -7.68
N ALA A 168 -12.26 3.38 -6.60
CA ALA A 168 -12.42 2.30 -5.64
C ALA A 168 -13.14 1.06 -6.21
N SER A 169 -13.94 1.22 -7.28
CA SER A 169 -14.69 0.11 -7.88
C SER A 169 -13.81 -0.93 -8.57
N VAL A 170 -12.59 -0.56 -8.97
CA VAL A 170 -11.62 -1.47 -9.61
C VAL A 170 -10.61 -2.05 -8.62
N ALA A 171 -10.62 -1.59 -7.36
CA ALA A 171 -9.76 -2.08 -6.29
C ALA A 171 -10.21 -3.48 -5.83
N GLN A 172 -9.25 -4.33 -5.48
CA GLN A 172 -9.50 -5.71 -5.04
C GLN A 172 -9.21 -5.92 -3.56
N THR A 173 -8.29 -5.14 -2.98
CA THR A 173 -7.86 -5.31 -1.59
C THR A 173 -8.29 -4.14 -0.71
N PRO A 174 -8.35 -4.29 0.62
CA PRO A 174 -8.65 -3.18 1.53
C PRO A 174 -7.70 -1.99 1.35
N ASN A 175 -6.38 -2.22 1.23
CA ASN A 175 -5.40 -1.14 1.00
C ASN A 175 -5.64 -0.42 -0.32
N GLU A 176 -5.82 -1.17 -1.41
CA GLU A 176 -6.13 -0.58 -2.72
C GLU A 176 -7.40 0.27 -2.66
N ARG A 177 -8.44 -0.22 -1.99
CA ARG A 177 -9.74 0.47 -1.90
C ARG A 177 -9.65 1.76 -1.11
N ALA A 178 -8.91 1.76 0.00
CA ALA A 178 -8.69 2.93 0.83
C ALA A 178 -7.93 4.03 0.07
N VAL A 179 -6.83 3.67 -0.59
CA VAL A 179 -6.02 4.58 -1.41
C VAL A 179 -6.82 5.11 -2.61
N ALA A 180 -7.55 4.23 -3.29
CA ALA A 180 -8.36 4.60 -4.45
C ALA A 180 -9.42 5.64 -4.10
N ALA A 181 -10.11 5.48 -2.97
CA ALA A 181 -11.11 6.44 -2.50
C ALA A 181 -10.48 7.80 -2.16
N ALA A 182 -9.31 7.81 -1.52
CA ALA A 182 -8.59 9.04 -1.21
C ALA A 182 -8.04 9.72 -2.46
N ALA A 183 -7.56 8.97 -3.45
CA ALA A 183 -7.10 9.50 -4.74
C ALA A 183 -8.27 10.10 -5.55
N ASP A 184 -9.43 9.46 -5.54
CA ASP A 184 -10.64 9.98 -6.19
C ASP A 184 -11.10 11.30 -5.57
N ALA A 185 -10.96 11.45 -4.26
CA ALA A 185 -11.30 12.66 -3.52
C ALA A 185 -10.35 13.85 -3.77
N LEU A 186 -9.21 13.65 -4.41
CA LEU A 186 -8.31 14.74 -4.82
C LEU A 186 -8.91 15.62 -5.91
N ALA A 187 -9.80 15.08 -6.71
CA ALA A 187 -10.51 15.74 -7.81
C ALA A 187 -9.60 16.25 -8.97
N ALA A 188 -10.24 16.74 -10.01
CA ALA A 188 -9.58 17.19 -11.24
C ALA A 188 -8.53 18.29 -10.98
N GLY A 189 -7.44 18.24 -11.73
CA GLY A 189 -6.30 19.16 -11.63
C GLY A 189 -5.20 18.70 -10.68
N ASN A 190 -5.44 17.72 -9.82
CA ASN A 190 -4.39 17.14 -8.99
C ASN A 190 -3.59 16.09 -9.80
N PRO A 191 -2.24 16.15 -9.84
CA PRO A 191 -1.43 15.25 -10.65
C PRO A 191 -1.63 13.75 -10.33
N VAL A 192 -1.85 13.39 -9.06
CA VAL A 192 -2.12 12.00 -8.66
C VAL A 192 -3.47 11.54 -9.24
N TYR A 193 -4.51 12.36 -9.05
CA TYR A 193 -5.84 12.10 -9.62
C TYR A 193 -5.77 11.93 -11.14
N GLU A 194 -5.12 12.86 -11.84
CA GLU A 194 -5.01 12.85 -13.30
C GLU A 194 -4.24 11.62 -13.81
N SER A 195 -3.21 11.21 -13.09
CA SER A 195 -2.41 10.03 -13.45
C SER A 195 -3.18 8.73 -13.25
N VAL A 196 -3.96 8.60 -12.18
CA VAL A 196 -4.85 7.43 -11.96
C VAL A 196 -5.96 7.42 -13.01
N LEU A 197 -6.56 8.57 -13.29
CA LEU A 197 -7.62 8.73 -14.29
C LEU A 197 -7.17 8.22 -15.67
N ASN A 198 -5.88 8.35 -15.98
CA ASN A 198 -5.29 7.92 -17.24
C ASN A 198 -4.85 6.44 -17.24
N SER A 199 -5.25 5.63 -16.27
CA SER A 199 -4.98 4.19 -16.28
C SER A 199 -5.67 3.49 -17.42
N GLY A 200 -4.92 2.69 -18.20
CA GLY A 200 -5.45 1.97 -19.37
C GLY A 200 -6.30 0.77 -18.98
N THR A 201 -5.93 0.09 -17.91
CA THR A 201 -6.60 -1.12 -17.41
C THR A 201 -6.84 -1.06 -15.90
N ALA A 202 -7.74 -1.89 -15.40
CA ALA A 202 -7.95 -2.06 -13.95
C ALA A 202 -6.68 -2.55 -13.25
N GLY A 203 -5.84 -3.33 -13.93
CA GLY A 203 -4.54 -3.77 -13.43
C GLY A 203 -3.58 -2.59 -13.20
N ASP A 204 -3.50 -1.67 -14.15
CA ASP A 204 -2.67 -0.47 -14.04
C ASP A 204 -3.14 0.43 -12.89
N ALA A 205 -4.45 0.61 -12.75
CA ALA A 205 -5.02 1.39 -11.65
C ALA A 205 -4.69 0.76 -10.28
N ARG A 206 -4.84 -0.57 -10.13
CA ARG A 206 -4.48 -1.26 -8.90
C ARG A 206 -2.99 -1.16 -8.57
N GLN A 207 -2.12 -1.25 -9.58
CA GLN A 207 -0.68 -1.04 -9.38
C GLN A 207 -0.40 0.40 -8.89
N ALA A 208 -1.08 1.39 -9.46
CA ALA A 208 -1.00 2.77 -8.99
C ALA A 208 -1.40 2.89 -7.51
N PHE A 209 -2.52 2.30 -7.09
CA PHE A 209 -2.96 2.33 -5.69
C PHE A 209 -1.95 1.72 -4.74
N ARG A 210 -1.33 0.59 -5.12
CA ARG A 210 -0.28 -0.06 -4.30
C ARG A 210 0.94 0.85 -4.12
N GLN A 211 1.40 1.50 -5.17
CA GLN A 211 2.54 2.40 -5.10
C GLN A 211 2.23 3.71 -4.35
N LEU A 212 1.00 4.19 -4.44
CA LEU A 212 0.52 5.38 -3.72
C LEU A 212 0.27 5.14 -2.23
N SER A 213 0.19 3.90 -1.79
CA SER A 213 -0.31 3.53 -0.46
C SER A 213 0.53 4.03 0.71
N GLY A 214 1.84 4.21 0.54
CA GLY A 214 2.74 4.53 1.63
C GLY A 214 2.84 3.44 2.70
N GLN A 215 2.68 2.18 2.31
CA GLN A 215 2.73 1.02 3.23
C GLN A 215 4.01 0.97 4.06
N ILE A 216 5.13 1.53 3.58
CA ILE A 216 6.40 1.60 4.29
C ILE A 216 6.27 2.21 5.70
N HIS A 217 5.34 3.15 5.90
CA HIS A 217 5.09 3.76 7.20
C HIS A 217 4.42 2.81 8.18
N ALA A 218 3.53 1.95 7.69
CA ALA A 218 2.94 0.87 8.48
C ALA A 218 3.96 -0.25 8.75
N ASP A 219 4.79 -0.57 7.76
CA ASP A 219 5.81 -1.62 7.86
C ASP A 219 6.86 -1.28 8.92
N ILE A 220 7.41 -0.06 8.93
CA ILE A 220 8.41 0.33 9.92
C ILE A 220 7.81 0.40 11.33
N ALA A 221 6.59 0.88 11.49
CA ALA A 221 5.91 0.88 12.78
C ALA A 221 5.72 -0.54 13.31
N SER A 222 5.27 -1.47 12.46
CA SER A 222 5.12 -2.88 12.82
C SER A 222 6.45 -3.53 13.19
N ALA A 223 7.50 -3.30 12.40
CA ALA A 223 8.83 -3.83 12.67
C ALA A 223 9.39 -3.33 14.01
N LEU A 224 9.25 -2.04 14.33
CA LEU A 224 9.74 -1.48 15.58
C LEU A 224 8.96 -1.98 16.82
N VAL A 225 7.67 -2.24 16.68
CA VAL A 225 6.90 -2.92 17.74
C VAL A 225 7.42 -4.34 17.96
N ASN A 226 7.69 -5.08 16.90
CA ASN A 226 8.23 -6.43 16.99
C ASN A 226 9.67 -6.44 17.57
N ASP A 227 10.52 -5.50 17.16
CA ASP A 227 11.90 -5.35 17.62
C ASP A 227 12.00 -5.03 19.13
N SER A 228 10.94 -4.50 19.74
CA SER A 228 10.91 -4.22 21.19
C SER A 228 11.25 -5.45 22.04
N ARG A 229 11.05 -6.65 21.51
CA ARG A 229 11.36 -7.90 22.20
C ARG A 229 12.86 -8.08 22.47
N TYR A 230 13.74 -7.57 21.61
CA TYR A 230 15.19 -7.75 21.78
C TYR A 230 15.69 -7.12 23.09
N LEU A 231 15.19 -5.95 23.44
CA LEU A 231 15.49 -5.33 24.74
C LEU A 231 14.99 -6.20 25.90
N ARG A 232 13.73 -6.65 25.86
CA ARG A 232 13.15 -7.52 26.91
C ARG A 232 13.92 -8.83 27.05
N GLU A 233 14.30 -9.45 25.95
CA GLU A 233 15.04 -10.69 25.95
C GLU A 233 16.46 -10.53 26.53
N ALA A 234 17.13 -9.42 26.22
CA ALA A 234 18.43 -9.09 26.80
C ALA A 234 18.34 -8.91 28.32
N LEU A 235 17.32 -8.17 28.81
CA LEU A 235 17.12 -7.95 30.24
C LEU A 235 16.77 -9.24 30.98
N ASN A 236 15.83 -10.03 30.46
CA ASN A 236 15.49 -11.34 31.04
C ASN A 236 16.67 -12.33 30.99
N GLY A 237 17.41 -12.32 29.91
CA GLY A 237 18.63 -13.14 29.78
C GLY A 237 19.68 -12.78 30.85
N ARG A 238 19.87 -11.48 31.12
CA ARG A 238 20.79 -11.02 32.18
C ARG A 238 20.30 -11.42 33.57
N LEU A 239 18.99 -11.24 33.86
CA LEU A 239 18.42 -11.63 35.15
C LEU A 239 18.60 -13.13 35.41
N ARG A 240 18.31 -13.97 34.40
CA ARG A 240 18.51 -15.42 34.50
C ARG A 240 19.98 -15.81 34.65
N GLN A 241 20.89 -15.09 33.96
CA GLN A 241 22.33 -15.30 34.14
C GLN A 241 22.75 -15.00 35.59
N ALA A 242 22.25 -13.89 36.15
CA ALA A 242 22.56 -13.45 37.49
C ALA A 242 22.06 -14.39 38.60
N GLU A 243 20.93 -15.08 38.34
CA GLU A 243 20.39 -16.08 39.28
C GLU A 243 21.27 -17.34 39.39
N GLY A 244 22.16 -17.55 38.41
CA GLY A 244 22.99 -18.75 38.35
C GLY A 244 22.22 -20.00 37.94
N LEU A 245 22.82 -21.18 38.10
CA LEU A 245 22.19 -22.48 37.90
C LEU A 245 22.31 -23.31 39.16
N ALA A 246 21.20 -23.51 39.81
CA ALA A 246 21.16 -24.20 41.10
C ALA A 246 21.61 -25.69 41.00
N SER A 247 21.50 -26.31 39.83
CA SER A 247 22.00 -27.65 39.55
C SER A 247 23.53 -27.74 39.41
N SER A 248 24.23 -26.59 39.36
CA SER A 248 25.68 -26.53 39.24
C SER A 248 26.30 -25.56 40.22
N SER A 249 27.08 -26.07 41.15
CA SER A 249 27.89 -25.25 42.06
C SER A 249 28.92 -24.37 41.35
N ALA A 250 29.14 -24.63 40.06
CA ALA A 250 30.08 -23.89 39.22
C ALA A 250 29.52 -22.57 38.68
N ILE A 251 28.17 -22.41 38.63
CA ILE A 251 27.51 -21.18 38.24
C ILE A 251 26.63 -20.71 39.41
N LYS A 252 27.23 -19.91 40.28
CA LYS A 252 26.55 -19.31 41.43
C LYS A 252 25.77 -18.06 41.00
N ALA A 253 24.75 -17.71 41.78
CA ALA A 253 24.14 -16.40 41.69
C ALA A 253 25.21 -15.31 41.93
N ASP A 254 25.18 -14.26 41.12
CA ASP A 254 26.07 -13.12 41.32
C ASP A 254 25.43 -12.01 42.13
N GLU A 255 26.25 -11.16 42.79
CA GLU A 255 25.78 -10.03 43.58
C GLU A 255 25.53 -8.78 42.75
N GLY A 256 25.85 -8.82 41.47
CA GLY A 256 25.70 -7.73 40.52
C GLY A 256 26.87 -7.63 39.56
N GLY A 257 26.71 -6.82 38.52
CA GLY A 257 27.76 -6.62 37.55
C GLY A 257 27.40 -5.66 36.43
N ALA A 258 28.40 -5.45 35.59
CA ALA A 258 28.24 -4.76 34.30
C ALA A 258 28.12 -5.77 33.17
N TRP A 259 27.30 -5.51 32.22
CA TRP A 259 27.16 -6.37 31.06
C TRP A 259 27.03 -5.56 29.78
N ALA A 260 27.42 -6.18 28.68
CA ALA A 260 27.25 -5.66 27.33
C ALA A 260 26.82 -6.79 26.40
N GLN A 261 25.95 -6.50 25.46
CA GLN A 261 25.46 -7.44 24.46
C GLN A 261 25.43 -6.80 23.08
N LEU A 262 26.05 -7.46 22.13
CA LEU A 262 25.89 -7.18 20.71
C LEU A 262 24.69 -7.96 20.18
N LEU A 263 23.91 -7.33 19.30
CA LEU A 263 22.71 -7.90 18.70
C LEU A 263 22.77 -7.79 17.18
N GLY A 264 22.38 -8.86 16.50
CA GLY A 264 22.03 -8.87 15.10
C GLY A 264 20.75 -9.67 14.91
N ALA A 265 19.78 -9.10 14.19
CA ALA A 265 18.48 -9.71 13.98
C ALA A 265 18.00 -9.50 12.54
N TRP A 266 17.23 -10.46 12.03
CA TRP A 266 16.65 -10.45 10.69
C TRP A 266 15.21 -10.95 10.77
N ASP A 267 14.28 -10.11 10.33
CA ASP A 267 12.87 -10.45 10.22
C ASP A 267 12.47 -10.48 8.74
N HIS A 268 11.79 -11.54 8.35
CA HIS A 268 11.15 -11.68 7.05
C HIS A 268 9.65 -11.77 7.26
N ALA A 269 8.94 -10.72 6.84
CA ALA A 269 7.49 -10.67 6.83
C ALA A 269 6.98 -11.09 5.45
N SER A 270 6.24 -12.18 5.40
CA SER A 270 5.62 -12.68 4.16
C SER A 270 4.38 -11.87 3.85
N GLY A 271 4.28 -11.34 2.61
CA GLY A 271 3.10 -10.62 2.15
C GLY A 271 1.85 -11.50 2.11
N ASP A 272 0.71 -10.86 2.10
CA ASP A 272 -0.58 -11.47 1.89
C ASP A 272 -1.31 -10.85 0.67
N ALA A 273 -2.61 -11.10 0.51
CA ALA A 273 -3.39 -10.53 -0.58
C ALA A 273 -3.52 -9.00 -0.49
N ASN A 274 -3.38 -8.40 0.70
CA ASN A 274 -3.58 -6.98 0.95
C ASN A 274 -2.29 -6.18 1.03
N ALA A 275 -1.26 -6.71 1.67
CA ALA A 275 0.00 -6.03 1.97
C ALA A 275 1.19 -6.77 1.36
N THR A 276 2.14 -6.02 0.79
CA THR A 276 3.42 -6.58 0.35
C THR A 276 4.28 -6.96 1.55
N GLY A 277 5.07 -8.03 1.43
CA GLY A 277 6.04 -8.42 2.44
C GLY A 277 7.18 -7.41 2.57
N TYR A 278 7.94 -7.53 3.66
CA TYR A 278 9.14 -6.74 3.88
C TYR A 278 10.26 -7.58 4.52
N GLN A 279 11.46 -7.07 4.45
CA GLN A 279 12.62 -7.59 5.16
C GLN A 279 13.19 -6.50 6.06
N ALA A 280 13.44 -6.82 7.32
CA ALA A 280 14.04 -5.92 8.27
C ALA A 280 15.29 -6.55 8.89
N SER A 281 16.28 -5.72 9.18
CA SER A 281 17.47 -6.12 9.93
C SER A 281 17.75 -5.12 11.03
N THR A 282 18.16 -5.60 12.20
CA THR A 282 18.45 -4.77 13.36
C THR A 282 19.78 -5.17 13.97
N TYR A 283 20.67 -4.20 14.13
CA TYR A 283 22.00 -4.39 14.72
C TYR A 283 22.23 -3.33 15.80
N GLY A 284 22.95 -3.73 16.83
CA GLY A 284 23.32 -2.75 17.84
C GLY A 284 23.97 -3.34 19.09
N VAL A 285 24.02 -2.51 20.11
CA VAL A 285 24.64 -2.82 21.39
C VAL A 285 23.73 -2.37 22.54
N LEU A 286 23.60 -3.23 23.53
CA LEU A 286 22.94 -2.96 24.82
C LEU A 286 23.96 -3.11 25.91
N VAL A 287 23.93 -2.24 26.92
CA VAL A 287 24.79 -2.29 28.09
C VAL A 287 23.96 -2.04 29.33
N GLY A 288 24.37 -2.64 30.42
CA GLY A 288 23.63 -2.43 31.69
C GLY A 288 24.49 -2.71 32.92
N LEU A 289 23.92 -2.30 34.05
CA LEU A 289 24.46 -2.49 35.39
C LEU A 289 23.34 -3.00 36.29
N ASP A 290 23.64 -3.95 37.13
CA ASP A 290 22.71 -4.41 38.16
C ASP A 290 23.43 -4.73 39.45
N SER A 291 22.68 -4.77 40.53
CA SER A 291 23.21 -5.10 41.85
C SER A 291 22.12 -5.72 42.73
N ALA A 292 22.54 -6.59 43.62
CA ALA A 292 21.71 -7.03 44.72
C ALA A 292 21.29 -5.84 45.58
N ALA A 293 20.05 -5.80 45.99
CA ALA A 293 19.46 -4.78 46.84
C ALA A 293 18.91 -5.42 48.12
N ALA A 294 18.30 -4.62 49.00
CA ALA A 294 17.70 -5.12 50.23
C ALA A 294 16.61 -6.18 49.95
N ASP A 295 16.44 -7.09 50.88
CA ASP A 295 15.41 -8.14 50.82
C ASP A 295 15.48 -9.09 49.59
N ASP A 296 16.70 -9.41 49.15
CA ASP A 296 16.97 -10.33 48.02
C ASP A 296 16.41 -9.85 46.67
N TRP A 297 16.15 -8.55 46.54
CA TRP A 297 15.88 -7.96 45.25
C TRP A 297 17.17 -7.73 44.45
N ARG A 298 17.10 -7.93 43.16
CA ARG A 298 18.09 -7.42 42.20
C ARG A 298 17.44 -6.30 41.40
N LEU A 299 18.16 -5.20 41.26
CA LEU A 299 17.72 -4.05 40.47
C LEU A 299 18.82 -3.64 39.51
N GLY A 300 18.43 -3.27 38.30
CA GLY A 300 19.36 -2.85 37.26
C GLY A 300 18.79 -1.80 36.33
N VAL A 301 19.70 -1.17 35.62
CA VAL A 301 19.41 -0.21 34.54
C VAL A 301 20.20 -0.59 33.30
N ALA A 302 19.63 -0.32 32.15
CA ALA A 302 20.26 -0.60 30.86
C ALA A 302 20.04 0.55 29.88
N THR A 303 20.97 0.70 28.96
CA THR A 303 20.89 1.61 27.84
C THR A 303 21.45 0.94 26.59
N GLY A 304 21.23 1.53 25.44
CA GLY A 304 21.81 1.02 24.22
C GLY A 304 21.35 1.73 22.97
N TYR A 305 21.94 1.30 21.88
CA TYR A 305 21.64 1.80 20.54
C TYR A 305 21.48 0.63 19.61
N THR A 306 20.42 0.66 18.81
CA THR A 306 20.22 -0.27 17.69
C THR A 306 19.83 0.52 16.45
N ARG A 307 20.14 -0.04 15.28
CA ARG A 307 19.70 0.48 14.01
C ARG A 307 18.88 -0.58 13.29
N THR A 308 17.67 -0.21 12.89
CA THR A 308 16.77 -1.04 12.10
C THR A 308 16.76 -0.52 10.67
N SER A 309 16.97 -1.41 9.70
CA SER A 309 16.85 -1.13 8.27
C SER A 309 15.80 -2.04 7.65
N LEU A 310 14.85 -1.45 6.93
CA LEU A 310 13.71 -2.15 6.36
C LEU A 310 13.61 -1.89 4.87
N HIS A 311 13.39 -2.97 4.11
CA HIS A 311 13.11 -2.93 2.67
C HIS A 311 11.70 -3.46 2.43
N GLY A 312 10.82 -2.58 1.99
CA GLY A 312 9.42 -2.87 1.68
C GLY A 312 9.17 -3.07 0.19
N GLY A 313 7.90 -3.15 -0.18
CA GLY A 313 7.47 -3.27 -1.57
C GLY A 313 7.81 -2.05 -2.42
N TYR A 314 7.89 -2.26 -3.73
CA TYR A 314 8.13 -1.22 -4.74
C TYR A 314 9.40 -0.38 -4.50
N GLY A 315 10.45 -0.99 -3.93
CA GLY A 315 11.72 -0.33 -3.65
C GLY A 315 11.67 0.68 -2.51
N SER A 316 10.63 0.68 -1.68
CA SER A 316 10.55 1.51 -0.49
C SER A 316 11.51 1.05 0.60
N LYS A 317 12.04 1.99 1.36
CA LYS A 317 13.02 1.76 2.43
C LYS A 317 12.68 2.60 3.64
N ALA A 318 13.00 2.06 4.81
CA ALA A 318 12.99 2.80 6.06
C ALA A 318 14.19 2.42 6.92
N ASP A 319 14.81 3.41 7.53
CA ASP A 319 15.86 3.24 8.52
C ASP A 319 15.40 3.88 9.83
N SER A 320 15.75 3.27 10.97
CA SER A 320 15.47 3.83 12.29
C SER A 320 16.68 3.70 13.18
N ASP A 321 17.12 4.84 13.76
CA ASP A 321 18.07 4.87 14.85
C ASP A 321 17.30 4.80 16.16
N ASN A 322 17.58 3.80 16.99
CA ASN A 322 16.84 3.49 18.20
C ASN A 322 17.75 3.65 19.43
N TYR A 323 17.34 4.48 20.38
CA TYR A 323 18.06 4.74 21.63
C TYR A 323 17.23 4.21 22.79
N HIS A 324 17.80 3.28 23.54
CA HIS A 324 17.12 2.53 24.58
C HIS A 324 17.49 3.02 25.97
N LEU A 325 16.51 3.03 26.88
CA LEU A 325 16.68 3.16 28.31
C LEU A 325 15.73 2.18 28.99
N ALA A 326 16.22 1.43 29.98
CA ALA A 326 15.39 0.46 30.69
C ALA A 326 15.78 0.37 32.17
N ALA A 327 14.80 -0.03 32.97
CA ALA A 327 15.00 -0.50 34.34
C ALA A 327 14.44 -1.92 34.46
N TYR A 328 15.11 -2.76 35.21
CA TYR A 328 14.74 -4.17 35.35
C TYR A 328 15.08 -4.70 36.73
N GLY A 329 14.48 -5.80 37.07
CA GLY A 329 14.77 -6.45 38.37
C GLY A 329 14.10 -7.80 38.50
N ASP A 330 14.53 -8.52 39.52
CA ASP A 330 13.99 -9.82 39.90
C ASP A 330 14.01 -10.03 41.42
N LYS A 331 13.22 -11.00 41.82
CA LYS A 331 13.27 -11.57 43.15
C LYS A 331 12.96 -13.06 43.09
N GLN A 332 13.73 -13.82 43.86
CA GLN A 332 13.52 -15.27 44.03
C GLN A 332 12.76 -15.60 45.32
N PHE A 333 11.81 -16.51 45.18
CA PHE A 333 11.03 -17.10 46.26
C PHE A 333 11.22 -18.61 46.25
N GLY A 334 12.37 -19.08 46.70
CA GLY A 334 12.75 -20.47 46.58
C GLY A 334 12.97 -20.86 45.12
N ALA A 335 12.15 -21.77 44.60
CA ALA A 335 12.20 -22.20 43.21
C ALA A 335 11.48 -21.25 42.21
N LEU A 336 10.67 -20.34 42.76
CA LEU A 336 9.95 -19.35 41.95
C LEU A 336 10.78 -18.09 41.76
N ALA A 337 11.04 -17.71 40.52
CA ALA A 337 11.65 -16.44 40.17
C ALA A 337 10.61 -15.50 39.55
N LEU A 338 10.51 -14.28 40.02
CA LEU A 338 9.72 -13.19 39.44
C LEU A 338 10.67 -12.18 38.83
N ARG A 339 10.53 -11.93 37.53
CA ARG A 339 11.39 -11.02 36.77
C ARG A 339 10.51 -9.98 36.09
N GLY A 340 11.03 -8.79 35.87
CA GLY A 340 10.28 -7.77 35.16
C GLY A 340 11.11 -6.55 34.85
N GLY A 341 10.50 -5.65 34.07
CA GLY A 341 11.14 -4.41 33.71
C GLY A 341 10.24 -3.49 32.91
N ALA A 342 10.78 -2.30 32.68
CA ALA A 342 10.20 -1.25 31.88
C ALA A 342 11.27 -0.70 30.93
N GLY A 343 10.87 -0.42 29.69
CA GLY A 343 11.77 0.14 28.70
C GLY A 343 11.15 1.33 27.98
N TYR A 344 12.00 2.25 27.59
CA TYR A 344 11.67 3.39 26.77
C TYR A 344 12.68 3.49 25.62
N THR A 345 12.18 3.60 24.39
CA THR A 345 13.03 3.70 23.19
C THR A 345 12.62 4.91 22.38
N TRP A 346 13.59 5.76 22.06
CA TRP A 346 13.43 6.86 21.12
C TRP A 346 13.83 6.38 19.74
N HIS A 347 13.01 6.67 18.72
CA HIS A 347 13.26 6.34 17.33
C HIS A 347 13.43 7.59 16.49
N ARG A 348 14.44 7.58 15.61
CA ARG A 348 14.59 8.54 14.52
C ARG A 348 14.44 7.78 13.21
N ILE A 349 13.36 8.04 12.51
CA ILE A 349 12.94 7.28 11.33
C ILE A 349 13.17 8.11 10.08
N ASP A 350 13.84 7.53 9.10
CA ASP A 350 14.02 8.02 7.74
C ASP A 350 13.35 7.07 6.76
N THR A 351 12.45 7.58 5.91
CA THR A 351 11.79 6.79 4.88
C THR A 351 12.07 7.32 3.48
N LYS A 352 12.13 6.41 2.50
CA LYS A 352 12.27 6.71 1.08
C LYS A 352 11.31 5.84 0.30
N ARG A 353 10.55 6.48 -0.57
CA ARG A 353 9.54 5.83 -1.39
C ARG A 353 9.64 6.33 -2.82
N SER A 354 9.67 5.42 -3.79
CA SER A 354 9.56 5.74 -5.21
C SER A 354 8.16 5.38 -5.69
N VAL A 355 7.50 6.30 -6.38
CA VAL A 355 6.18 6.14 -6.94
C VAL A 355 6.28 6.28 -8.45
N ASN A 356 6.15 5.16 -9.19
CA ASN A 356 6.28 5.12 -10.64
C ASN A 356 5.12 4.35 -11.24
N TYR A 357 4.17 5.07 -11.81
CA TYR A 357 3.07 4.50 -12.59
C TYR A 357 2.53 5.55 -13.56
N GLY A 358 2.13 5.11 -14.76
CA GLY A 358 1.60 6.00 -15.77
C GLY A 358 2.51 7.20 -16.04
N MET A 359 2.02 8.41 -15.79
CA MET A 359 2.77 9.65 -15.92
C MET A 359 3.38 10.14 -14.59
N GLN A 360 3.15 9.42 -13.50
CA GLN A 360 3.66 9.76 -12.18
C GLN A 360 5.04 9.15 -11.97
N SER A 361 5.99 9.98 -11.58
CA SER A 361 7.34 9.55 -11.21
C SER A 361 7.84 10.45 -10.07
N ASP A 362 7.66 9.98 -8.84
CA ASP A 362 8.01 10.70 -7.63
C ASP A 362 9.05 9.93 -6.81
N ARG A 363 9.84 10.70 -6.07
CA ARG A 363 10.63 10.19 -4.96
C ARG A 363 10.27 10.99 -3.71
N ASP A 364 9.55 10.31 -2.79
CA ASP A 364 9.06 10.92 -1.58
C ASP A 364 9.87 10.44 -0.37
N THR A 365 10.25 11.38 0.49
CA THR A 365 11.05 11.10 1.68
C THR A 365 10.41 11.72 2.91
N ALA A 366 10.58 11.08 4.06
CA ALA A 366 10.17 11.64 5.35
C ALA A 366 11.21 11.37 6.41
N LYS A 367 11.30 12.29 7.37
CA LYS A 367 12.06 12.15 8.61
C LYS A 367 11.14 12.48 9.77
N TYR A 368 10.99 11.56 10.68
CA TYR A 368 10.14 11.77 11.84
C TYR A 368 10.64 10.98 13.06
N SER A 369 10.17 11.38 14.23
CA SER A 369 10.47 10.70 15.47
C SER A 369 9.31 9.85 15.95
N ALA A 370 9.64 8.81 16.71
CA ALA A 370 8.69 7.96 17.38
C ALA A 370 9.25 7.50 18.73
N ARG A 371 8.42 6.87 19.53
CA ARG A 371 8.82 6.28 20.80
C ARG A 371 8.13 4.94 21.01
N THR A 372 8.81 4.07 21.73
CA THR A 372 8.23 2.81 22.23
C THR A 372 8.33 2.77 23.73
N GLU A 373 7.24 2.52 24.40
CA GLU A 373 7.13 2.26 25.83
C GLU A 373 6.76 0.80 26.02
N GLN A 374 7.41 0.12 26.95
CA GLN A 374 7.12 -1.28 27.24
C GLN A 374 7.22 -1.63 28.70
N LEU A 375 6.38 -2.56 29.11
CA LEU A 375 6.40 -3.20 30.42
C LEU A 375 6.37 -4.71 30.21
N PHE A 376 7.10 -5.44 31.04
CA PHE A 376 7.03 -6.90 31.03
C PHE A 376 7.18 -7.47 32.42
N ALA A 377 6.60 -8.64 32.61
CA ALA A 377 6.73 -9.45 33.80
C ALA A 377 6.82 -10.92 33.42
N GLU A 378 7.62 -11.66 34.15
CA GLU A 378 7.83 -13.09 33.95
C GLU A 378 7.83 -13.83 35.29
N ALA A 379 7.24 -15.00 35.31
CA ALA A 379 7.36 -15.95 36.39
C ALA A 379 7.94 -17.27 35.85
N GLY A 380 9.00 -17.74 36.47
CA GLY A 380 9.64 -19.01 36.16
C GLY A 380 9.78 -19.88 37.40
N TYR A 381 9.56 -21.17 37.23
CA TYR A 381 9.67 -22.14 38.32
C TYR A 381 10.79 -23.13 38.05
N SER A 382 11.87 -23.11 38.83
CA SER A 382 13.04 -23.95 38.65
C SER A 382 12.82 -25.36 39.18
N VAL A 383 12.88 -26.35 38.30
CA VAL A 383 12.86 -27.78 38.65
C VAL A 383 14.27 -28.33 38.45
N GLN A 384 14.93 -28.63 39.52
CA GLN A 384 16.32 -29.08 39.52
C GLN A 384 16.40 -30.60 39.30
N GLY A 385 17.20 -31.01 38.30
CA GLY A 385 17.59 -32.38 38.08
C GLY A 385 19.11 -32.56 38.25
N GLU A 386 19.58 -33.80 38.23
CA GLU A 386 20.99 -34.09 38.40
C GLU A 386 21.87 -33.56 37.23
N TRP A 387 21.32 -33.50 36.03
CA TRP A 387 22.05 -33.16 34.80
C TRP A 387 21.46 -31.92 34.09
N LEU A 388 20.21 -31.60 34.39
CA LEU A 388 19.45 -30.63 33.65
C LEU A 388 18.54 -29.87 34.60
N ASN A 389 18.54 -28.54 34.50
CA ASN A 389 17.58 -27.69 35.17
C ASN A 389 16.45 -27.35 34.19
N LEU A 390 15.21 -27.60 34.57
CA LEU A 390 14.03 -27.25 33.79
C LEU A 390 13.35 -26.03 34.44
N GLU A 391 12.93 -25.08 33.62
CA GLU A 391 12.18 -23.92 34.08
C GLU A 391 10.95 -23.70 33.18
N PRO A 392 9.78 -24.23 33.53
CA PRO A 392 8.54 -23.73 32.97
C PRO A 392 8.38 -22.24 33.34
N PHE A 393 7.91 -21.45 32.38
CA PHE A 393 7.76 -20.00 32.59
C PHE A 393 6.54 -19.46 31.86
N VAL A 394 6.06 -18.32 32.33
CA VAL A 394 5.09 -17.46 31.66
C VAL A 394 5.61 -16.03 31.66
N ASN A 395 5.57 -15.40 30.51
CA ASN A 395 5.94 -14.00 30.30
C ASN A 395 4.74 -13.22 29.75
N LEU A 396 4.54 -12.01 30.21
CA LEU A 396 3.55 -11.07 29.69
C LEU A 396 4.25 -9.75 29.39
N ALA A 397 4.02 -9.20 28.21
CA ALA A 397 4.58 -7.93 27.77
C ALA A 397 3.49 -7.04 27.17
N TYR A 398 3.54 -5.77 27.49
CA TYR A 398 2.78 -4.71 26.86
C TYR A 398 3.73 -3.72 26.19
N VAL A 399 3.44 -3.37 24.94
CA VAL A 399 4.24 -2.46 24.13
C VAL A 399 3.32 -1.41 23.53
N ASN A 400 3.69 -0.15 23.66
CA ASN A 400 3.03 0.98 23.00
C ASN A 400 4.04 1.73 22.15
N PHE A 401 3.79 1.78 20.84
CA PHE A 401 4.55 2.56 19.87
C PHE A 401 3.74 3.79 19.47
N GLU A 402 4.36 4.97 19.47
CA GLU A 402 3.73 6.22 19.05
C GLU A 402 4.67 7.00 18.13
N ASN A 403 4.18 7.42 16.96
CA ASN A 403 4.89 8.38 16.11
C ASN A 403 4.38 9.81 16.34
N ASN A 404 5.23 10.78 16.07
CA ASN A 404 4.93 12.22 16.24
C ASN A 404 4.32 12.86 14.98
N GLY A 405 3.80 12.05 14.06
CA GLY A 405 3.28 12.47 12.77
C GLY A 405 4.29 12.24 11.64
N ILE A 406 3.76 12.14 10.44
CA ILE A 406 4.52 11.83 9.21
C ILE A 406 4.30 12.98 8.24
N ALA A 407 5.38 13.49 7.64
CA ALA A 407 5.33 14.50 6.60
C ALA A 407 6.36 14.15 5.52
N GLU A 408 5.88 13.59 4.41
CA GLU A 408 6.70 13.37 3.23
C GLU A 408 6.89 14.67 2.45
N SER A 409 8.04 14.77 1.80
CA SER A 409 8.34 15.76 0.78
C SER A 409 8.91 15.09 -0.45
N GLY A 410 8.67 15.70 -1.62
CA GLY A 410 9.11 15.17 -2.92
C GLY A 410 8.16 15.59 -4.02
N GLY A 411 7.35 14.65 -4.51
CA GLY A 411 6.41 14.88 -5.59
C GLY A 411 4.96 15.06 -5.15
N ALA A 412 4.06 14.96 -6.11
CA ALA A 412 2.62 15.12 -5.89
C ALA A 412 2.00 13.98 -5.09
N ALA A 413 2.65 12.80 -5.08
CA ALA A 413 2.20 11.63 -4.33
C ALA A 413 2.64 11.64 -2.85
N ALA A 414 3.31 12.69 -2.38
CA ALA A 414 3.75 12.82 -1.00
C ALA A 414 2.57 12.76 -0.03
N LEU A 415 2.78 12.06 1.07
CA LEU A 415 1.79 11.75 2.10
C LEU A 415 2.09 12.48 3.40
N ARG A 416 1.05 12.68 4.20
CA ARG A 416 1.15 13.12 5.59
C ARG A 416 0.27 12.26 6.48
N GLY A 417 0.68 12.08 7.72
CA GLY A 417 -0.06 11.38 8.76
C GLY A 417 0.00 12.15 10.07
N ASP A 418 -1.08 12.13 10.82
CA ASP A 418 -1.13 12.72 12.15
C ASP A 418 -0.40 11.81 13.16
N LYS A 419 -0.19 12.31 14.36
CA LYS A 419 0.30 11.52 15.48
C LYS A 419 -0.62 10.33 15.73
N GLN A 420 -0.06 9.13 15.82
CA GLN A 420 -0.81 7.90 16.04
C GLN A 420 0.01 6.87 16.83
N HIS A 421 -0.68 5.92 17.44
CA HIS A 421 -0.09 4.88 18.25
C HIS A 421 -0.49 3.49 17.75
N THR A 422 0.36 2.53 18.09
CA THR A 422 0.13 1.09 17.88
C THR A 422 0.56 0.37 19.15
N ASP A 423 -0.32 -0.43 19.72
CA ASP A 423 -0.03 -1.21 20.91
C ASP A 423 -0.07 -2.72 20.64
N ALA A 424 0.62 -3.46 21.48
CA ALA A 424 0.67 -4.91 21.43
C ALA A 424 0.74 -5.48 22.84
N THR A 425 -0.06 -6.49 23.11
CA THR A 425 0.01 -7.31 24.32
C THR A 425 0.34 -8.73 23.91
N VAL A 426 1.40 -9.27 24.48
CA VAL A 426 1.96 -10.57 24.11
C VAL A 426 2.22 -11.40 25.34
N SER A 427 1.80 -12.66 25.33
CA SER A 427 2.21 -13.63 26.33
C SER A 427 3.07 -14.72 25.72
N THR A 428 3.98 -15.27 26.51
CA THR A 428 4.78 -16.44 26.14
C THR A 428 4.71 -17.46 27.24
N LEU A 429 4.28 -18.66 26.91
CA LEU A 429 4.31 -19.82 27.77
C LEU A 429 5.35 -20.79 27.24
N GLY A 430 6.29 -21.22 28.08
CA GLY A 430 7.36 -22.07 27.59
C GLY A 430 8.08 -22.86 28.64
N LEU A 431 9.07 -23.57 28.15
CA LEU A 431 9.97 -24.40 28.96
C LEU A 431 11.40 -24.08 28.56
N ARG A 432 12.24 -23.86 29.56
CA ARG A 432 13.69 -23.74 29.42
C ARG A 432 14.37 -24.95 29.98
N ALA A 433 15.50 -25.31 29.36
CA ALA A 433 16.33 -26.41 29.79
C ALA A 433 17.79 -25.95 29.77
N ASP A 434 18.42 -25.94 30.93
CA ASP A 434 19.77 -25.45 31.13
C ASP A 434 20.63 -26.52 31.78
N THR A 435 21.91 -26.59 31.34
CA THR A 435 22.92 -27.46 31.94
C THR A 435 24.25 -26.74 31.99
N ALA A 436 25.10 -27.14 32.94
CA ALA A 436 26.44 -26.58 33.04
C ALA A 436 27.43 -27.62 33.58
N TRP A 437 28.67 -27.51 33.17
CA TRP A 437 29.78 -28.32 33.67
C TRP A 437 31.06 -27.54 33.69
N GLN A 438 31.95 -27.96 34.54
CA GLN A 438 33.28 -27.40 34.67
C GLN A 438 34.24 -28.11 33.69
N VAL A 439 34.90 -27.33 32.81
CA VAL A 439 35.84 -27.83 31.79
C VAL A 439 37.27 -27.84 32.35
N SER A 440 37.61 -26.84 33.13
CA SER A 440 38.91 -26.71 33.83
C SER A 440 38.76 -25.91 35.12
N ALA A 441 39.83 -25.85 35.93
CA ALA A 441 39.82 -25.01 37.10
C ALA A 441 39.53 -23.55 36.73
N GLY A 442 38.43 -22.99 37.23
CA GLY A 442 37.96 -21.62 36.96
C GLY A 442 37.21 -21.42 35.64
N THR A 443 37.03 -22.44 34.79
CA THR A 443 36.28 -22.33 33.52
C THR A 443 35.07 -23.24 33.55
N THR A 444 33.89 -22.65 33.43
CA THR A 444 32.59 -23.34 33.39
C THR A 444 31.88 -23.02 32.09
N VAL A 445 31.27 -24.04 31.49
CA VAL A 445 30.42 -23.91 30.31
C VAL A 445 28.98 -24.20 30.69
N ALA A 446 28.05 -23.30 30.30
CA ALA A 446 26.60 -23.50 30.41
C ALA A 446 25.99 -23.53 29.03
N LEU A 447 25.07 -24.46 28.81
CA LEU A 447 24.17 -24.47 27.65
C LEU A 447 22.76 -24.15 28.11
N ARG A 448 22.10 -23.28 27.36
CA ARG A 448 20.75 -22.82 27.64
C ARG A 448 19.87 -23.02 26.43
N SER A 449 18.65 -23.46 26.62
CA SER A 449 17.67 -23.62 25.56
C SER A 449 16.27 -23.19 26.02
N GLU A 450 15.45 -22.77 25.08
CA GLU A 450 14.07 -22.36 25.34
C GLU A 450 13.18 -22.78 24.18
N LEU A 451 12.04 -23.34 24.52
CA LEU A 451 10.93 -23.59 23.61
C LEU A 451 9.68 -22.94 24.21
N GLY A 452 9.03 -22.09 23.44
CA GLY A 452 7.88 -21.35 23.90
C GLY A 452 6.79 -21.21 22.84
N TRP A 453 5.58 -21.00 23.32
CA TRP A 453 4.43 -20.56 22.55
C TRP A 453 4.13 -19.10 22.89
N GLN A 454 4.19 -18.25 21.88
CA GLN A 454 3.84 -16.85 21.99
C GLN A 454 2.43 -16.62 21.48
N HIS A 455 1.63 -15.88 22.23
CA HIS A 455 0.27 -15.51 21.86
C HIS A 455 0.12 -13.98 21.85
N GLN A 456 -0.40 -13.45 20.74
CA GLN A 456 -0.69 -12.04 20.55
C GLN A 456 -2.16 -11.77 20.87
N TYR A 457 -2.43 -10.83 21.77
CA TYR A 457 -3.78 -10.39 22.13
C TYR A 457 -4.22 -9.18 21.29
N GLY A 458 -5.54 -9.02 21.16
CA GLY A 458 -6.12 -7.88 20.45
C GLY A 458 -6.12 -8.02 18.93
N GLY A 459 -6.12 -6.89 18.23
CA GLY A 459 -6.07 -6.83 16.76
C GLY A 459 -4.72 -7.27 16.22
N LEU A 460 -4.73 -7.92 15.06
CA LEU A 460 -3.52 -8.40 14.39
C LEU A 460 -3.07 -7.47 13.28
N GLU A 461 -3.97 -6.61 12.81
CA GLU A 461 -3.70 -5.64 11.77
C GLU A 461 -2.89 -4.47 12.31
N ARG A 462 -1.92 -4.03 11.55
CA ARG A 462 -0.99 -2.94 11.87
C ARG A 462 -1.12 -1.85 10.83
N GLY A 463 -2.14 -0.99 11.01
CA GLY A 463 -2.47 0.08 10.09
C GLY A 463 -1.85 1.43 10.46
N THR A 464 -1.62 2.25 9.44
CA THR A 464 -1.17 3.64 9.57
C THR A 464 -2.12 4.55 8.82
N GLY A 465 -2.63 5.59 9.49
CA GLY A 465 -3.49 6.61 8.90
C GLY A 465 -2.68 7.66 8.15
N LEU A 466 -3.02 7.86 6.88
CA LEU A 466 -2.34 8.77 5.97
C LEU A 466 -3.35 9.59 5.16
N ARG A 467 -2.87 10.66 4.52
CA ARG A 467 -3.58 11.44 3.50
C ARG A 467 -2.57 12.02 2.50
N PHE A 468 -3.01 12.26 1.28
CA PHE A 468 -2.20 12.97 0.30
C PHE A 468 -1.99 14.43 0.71
N ASN A 469 -0.80 14.98 0.46
CA ASN A 469 -0.52 16.39 0.74
C ASN A 469 -1.47 17.34 0.02
N GLY A 470 -1.89 16.98 -1.20
CA GLY A 470 -2.84 17.74 -2.00
C GLY A 470 -4.31 17.58 -1.63
N GLY A 471 -4.64 16.80 -0.60
CA GLY A 471 -6.02 16.48 -0.23
C GLY A 471 -6.24 16.36 1.27
N ASN A 472 -7.49 16.18 1.66
CA ASN A 472 -7.89 16.04 3.07
C ASN A 472 -8.53 14.68 3.41
N ALA A 473 -8.84 13.85 2.41
CA ALA A 473 -9.44 12.54 2.63
C ALA A 473 -8.43 11.59 3.29
N PRO A 474 -8.70 11.10 4.51
CA PRO A 474 -7.81 10.15 5.19
C PRO A 474 -8.02 8.75 4.62
N PHE A 475 -6.96 7.95 4.68
CA PHE A 475 -7.04 6.51 4.44
C PHE A 475 -6.11 5.77 5.40
N VAL A 476 -6.41 4.51 5.66
CA VAL A 476 -5.57 3.62 6.47
C VAL A 476 -4.96 2.58 5.55
N VAL A 477 -3.64 2.42 5.63
CA VAL A 477 -2.91 1.36 4.96
C VAL A 477 -2.37 0.39 6.01
N ASP A 478 -2.63 -0.89 5.79
CA ASP A 478 -2.17 -1.96 6.67
C ASP A 478 -0.85 -2.55 6.16
N SER A 479 0.05 -2.83 7.09
CA SER A 479 1.19 -3.72 6.90
C SER A 479 0.74 -5.18 6.93
N VAL A 480 1.68 -6.09 6.72
CA VAL A 480 1.46 -7.52 6.95
C VAL A 480 0.98 -7.73 8.39
N PRO A 481 -0.14 -8.42 8.60
CA PRO A 481 -0.65 -8.66 9.94
C PRO A 481 0.34 -9.51 10.75
N VAL A 482 0.39 -9.27 12.06
CA VAL A 482 1.10 -10.17 12.96
C VAL A 482 0.30 -11.46 13.13
N SER A 483 1.00 -12.56 13.38
CA SER A 483 0.34 -13.83 13.67
C SER A 483 -0.14 -13.88 15.11
N ARG A 484 -1.32 -14.46 15.33
CA ARG A 484 -1.85 -14.63 16.69
C ARG A 484 -0.95 -15.52 17.54
N ASP A 485 -0.42 -16.56 16.92
CA ASP A 485 0.41 -17.57 17.58
C ASP A 485 1.76 -17.70 16.88
N GLY A 486 2.80 -17.87 17.67
CA GLY A 486 4.16 -18.10 17.19
C GLY A 486 4.93 -19.05 18.08
N MET A 487 5.92 -19.71 17.51
CA MET A 487 6.85 -20.58 18.21
C MET A 487 8.14 -19.83 18.51
N VAL A 488 8.57 -19.85 19.76
CA VAL A 488 9.85 -19.30 20.22
C VAL A 488 10.84 -20.42 20.39
N LEU A 489 12.00 -20.27 19.76
CA LEU A 489 13.15 -21.19 19.91
C LEU A 489 14.37 -20.38 20.26
N LYS A 490 15.07 -20.75 21.36
CA LYS A 490 16.36 -20.16 21.71
C LYS A 490 17.37 -21.24 22.07
N ALA A 491 18.62 -20.96 21.74
CA ALA A 491 19.77 -21.77 22.15
C ALA A 491 20.94 -20.83 22.43
N GLY A 492 21.70 -21.12 23.47
CA GLY A 492 22.84 -20.30 23.86
C GLY A 492 23.88 -21.08 24.63
N ALA A 493 25.09 -20.54 24.60
CA ALA A 493 26.22 -21.03 25.38
C ALA A 493 26.83 -19.85 26.15
N GLU A 494 27.22 -20.12 27.37
CA GLU A 494 27.95 -19.18 28.23
C GLU A 494 29.21 -19.85 28.73
N VAL A 495 30.34 -19.14 28.69
CA VAL A 495 31.61 -19.56 29.24
C VAL A 495 32.03 -18.60 30.33
N ALA A 496 31.99 -19.05 31.58
CA ALA A 496 32.61 -18.34 32.69
C ALA A 496 34.11 -18.56 32.59
N VAL A 497 34.83 -17.51 32.19
CA VAL A 497 36.29 -17.54 31.95
C VAL A 497 37.05 -17.52 33.24
N ASN A 498 36.49 -16.84 34.25
CA ASN A 498 36.97 -16.79 35.64
C ASN A 498 35.77 -16.40 36.56
N GLU A 499 36.04 -16.21 37.87
CA GLU A 499 35.01 -15.88 38.85
C GLU A 499 34.28 -14.56 38.56
N ASN A 500 34.92 -13.64 37.81
CA ASN A 500 34.41 -12.28 37.55
C ASN A 500 33.95 -12.05 36.12
N ALA A 501 34.28 -12.93 35.16
CA ALA A 501 33.99 -12.64 33.75
C ALA A 501 33.37 -13.82 33.03
N SER A 502 32.36 -13.55 32.22
CA SER A 502 31.78 -14.53 31.33
C SER A 502 31.52 -13.96 29.92
N LEU A 503 31.58 -14.86 28.94
CA LEU A 503 31.24 -14.61 27.55
C LEU A 503 30.02 -15.46 27.18
N SER A 504 29.10 -14.92 26.42
CA SER A 504 27.93 -15.64 25.93
C SER A 504 27.73 -15.48 24.44
N LEU A 505 27.15 -16.51 23.83
CA LEU A 505 26.68 -16.50 22.45
C LEU A 505 25.28 -17.12 22.43
N GLY A 506 24.34 -16.45 21.78
CA GLY A 506 22.96 -16.90 21.72
C GLY A 506 22.36 -16.78 20.34
N TYR A 507 21.39 -17.64 20.08
CA TYR A 507 20.48 -17.60 18.94
C TYR A 507 19.05 -17.53 19.48
N GLY A 508 18.21 -16.73 18.83
CA GLY A 508 16.77 -16.66 19.07
C GLY A 508 15.99 -16.71 17.77
N GLY A 509 14.89 -17.44 17.77
CA GLY A 509 13.97 -17.53 16.65
C GLY A 509 12.53 -17.33 17.12
N LEU A 510 11.77 -16.56 16.35
CA LEU A 510 10.31 -16.46 16.44
C LEU A 510 9.73 -16.82 15.09
N LEU A 511 9.04 -17.95 15.04
CA LEU A 511 8.45 -18.49 13.82
C LEU A 511 6.93 -18.42 13.94
N SER A 512 6.30 -17.77 12.97
CA SER A 512 4.86 -17.61 12.90
C SER A 512 4.38 -17.68 11.46
N GLN A 513 3.09 -17.58 11.23
CA GLN A 513 2.49 -17.70 9.89
C GLN A 513 3.03 -16.65 8.91
N HIS A 514 3.23 -15.41 9.36
CA HIS A 514 3.64 -14.30 8.51
C HIS A 514 5.06 -13.81 8.76
N HIS A 515 5.69 -14.18 9.88
CA HIS A 515 7.00 -13.70 10.27
C HIS A 515 7.97 -14.83 10.56
N GLN A 516 9.19 -14.67 10.06
CA GLN A 516 10.36 -15.47 10.43
C GLN A 516 11.42 -14.53 10.95
N ASP A 517 11.53 -14.45 12.26
CA ASP A 517 12.48 -13.59 12.93
C ASP A 517 13.60 -14.43 13.53
N ASN A 518 14.83 -14.11 13.17
CA ASN A 518 16.05 -14.78 13.65
C ASN A 518 16.98 -13.73 14.25
N SER A 519 17.57 -14.02 15.40
CA SER A 519 18.52 -13.15 16.05
C SER A 519 19.73 -13.91 16.56
N VAL A 520 20.87 -13.23 16.59
CA VAL A 520 22.08 -13.70 17.25
C VAL A 520 22.55 -12.61 18.20
N ASN A 521 23.12 -13.02 19.32
CA ASN A 521 23.71 -12.10 20.26
C ASN A 521 25.04 -12.64 20.79
N ALA A 522 25.92 -11.73 21.13
CA ALA A 522 27.16 -12.04 21.83
C ALA A 522 27.27 -11.11 23.06
N GLY A 523 27.47 -11.70 24.21
CA GLY A 523 27.48 -11.00 25.48
C GLY A 523 28.79 -11.11 26.24
N PHE A 524 29.07 -10.08 27.03
CA PHE A 524 30.15 -10.05 28.01
C PHE A 524 29.57 -9.56 29.33
N THR A 525 29.91 -10.24 30.42
CA THR A 525 29.50 -9.86 31.76
C THR A 525 30.75 -9.78 32.65
N TRP A 526 30.84 -8.70 33.41
CA TRP A 526 31.82 -8.48 34.46
C TRP A 526 31.11 -8.34 35.80
N ARG A 527 31.46 -9.20 36.77
CA ARG A 527 30.85 -9.28 38.12
C ARG A 527 31.69 -8.58 39.15
#